data_774c7a0b17b79ab0b99ea67a4b5e74d5
#
_entry.id   774c7a0b17b79ab0b99ea67a4b5e74d5
#
_cell.length_a   1.000
_cell.length_b   1.000
_cell.length_c   1.000
_cell.angle_alpha   90.00
_cell.angle_beta   90.00
_cell.angle_gamma   90.00
#
_symmetry.space_group_name_H-M   'P 1'
#
loop_
_entity.id
_entity.type
_entity.pdbx_description
1 polymer ?
#
loop_
_entity_poly.entity_id
_entity_poly.type
_entity_poly.pdbx_seq_one_letter_code
_entity_poly.pdbx_strand_id
1 'polypeptide(L)'
;MIEIYTDGACSGNPGPGGFGMVVFDGEKILHYHSEQSQNTTNNREEIKAISYAIKYCLREKISATIYTDSAYCYNALNTWIYSWARNNWTNSKKQEVKNKDIFEEIYNNYIENFSNCQIKIEKIKGHSGILGNEIADVLATEDEVRLDLLL
;
A
#
# COMPACT_ATOMS: atom_id res chain seq x y z
N MET A 1 -9.81 9.98 13.79
CA MET A 1 -9.08 8.74 13.39
C MET A 1 -8.61 8.89 11.97
N ILE A 2 -7.35 8.58 11.73
CA ILE A 2 -6.76 8.68 10.40
C ILE A 2 -6.97 7.37 9.65
N GLU A 3 -7.51 7.46 8.45
CA GLU A 3 -7.70 6.33 7.55
C GLU A 3 -6.99 6.61 6.25
N ILE A 4 -6.23 5.64 5.75
CA ILE A 4 -5.47 5.77 4.52
C ILE A 4 -5.91 4.66 3.58
N TYR A 5 -6.28 5.04 2.35
CA TYR A 5 -6.65 4.08 1.31
C TYR A 5 -5.53 4.02 0.28
N THR A 6 -5.19 2.81 -0.13
CA THR A 6 -4.09 2.55 -1.07
C THR A 6 -4.57 1.68 -2.20
N ASP A 7 -3.99 1.86 -3.38
CA ASP A 7 -4.26 1.00 -4.52
C ASP A 7 -3.07 0.98 -5.46
N GLY A 8 -2.95 -0.10 -6.22
CA GLY A 8 -1.96 -0.25 -7.26
C GLY A 8 -2.59 -0.81 -8.52
N ALA A 9 -2.07 -0.40 -9.65
CA ALA A 9 -2.59 -0.83 -10.95
C ALA A 9 -1.42 -1.08 -11.90
N CYS A 10 -1.64 -1.96 -12.85
CA CYS A 10 -0.64 -2.26 -13.88
C CYS A 10 -1.34 -2.67 -15.17
N SER A 11 -0.89 -2.10 -16.29
CA SER A 11 -1.38 -2.44 -17.62
C SER A 11 -0.43 -3.47 -18.22
N GLY A 12 -0.90 -4.73 -18.30
CA GLY A 12 0.00 -5.85 -18.54
C GLY A 12 0.67 -6.24 -17.22
N ASN A 13 1.32 -7.36 -17.13
CA ASN A 13 1.92 -7.82 -15.88
C ASN A 13 3.13 -8.71 -16.18
N PRO A 14 4.34 -8.13 -16.44
CA PRO A 14 4.71 -6.74 -16.17
C PRO A 14 4.30 -5.75 -17.26
N GLY A 15 4.35 -4.47 -16.92
CA GLY A 15 4.05 -3.36 -17.81
C GLY A 15 4.01 -2.03 -17.09
N PRO A 16 3.51 -0.97 -17.75
CA PRO A 16 3.34 0.33 -17.08
C PRO A 16 2.29 0.24 -15.99
N GLY A 17 2.54 0.89 -14.88
CA GLY A 17 1.61 0.89 -13.77
C GLY A 17 1.82 2.06 -12.84
N GLY A 18 1.11 2.06 -11.73
CA GLY A 18 1.24 3.11 -10.76
C GLY A 18 0.53 2.77 -9.46
N PHE A 19 0.73 3.62 -8.46
CA PHE A 19 0.02 3.48 -7.21
C PHE A 19 -0.56 4.81 -6.77
N GLY A 20 -1.58 4.74 -5.92
CA GLY A 20 -2.20 5.89 -5.31
C GLY A 20 -2.45 5.66 -3.83
N MET A 21 -2.44 6.75 -3.07
CA MET A 21 -2.85 6.72 -1.68
C MET A 21 -3.56 8.02 -1.33
N VAL A 22 -4.52 7.95 -0.43
CA VAL A 22 -5.25 9.11 0.05
C VAL A 22 -5.46 8.99 1.56
N VAL A 23 -5.26 10.10 2.26
CA VAL A 23 -5.32 10.17 3.73
C VAL A 23 -6.54 10.97 4.14
N PHE A 24 -7.39 10.36 4.97
CA PHE A 24 -8.58 11.00 5.51
C PHE A 24 -8.47 11.19 7.02
N ASP A 25 -8.99 12.32 7.48
CA ASP A 25 -9.33 12.53 8.88
C ASP A 25 -10.84 12.77 8.92
N GLY A 26 -11.59 11.71 9.26
CA GLY A 26 -13.05 11.75 9.08
C GLY A 26 -13.39 11.88 7.61
N GLU A 27 -14.08 12.94 7.24
CA GLU A 27 -14.46 13.23 5.84
C GLU A 27 -13.46 14.14 5.14
N LYS A 28 -12.49 14.66 5.87
CA LYS A 28 -11.51 15.60 5.33
C LYS A 28 -10.32 14.88 4.74
N ILE A 29 -9.95 15.23 3.51
CA ILE A 29 -8.73 14.73 2.87
C ILE A 29 -7.56 15.58 3.35
N LEU A 30 -6.59 14.93 4.00
CA LEU A 30 -5.37 15.59 4.48
C LEU A 30 -4.27 15.59 3.45
N HIS A 31 -4.18 14.54 2.64
CA HIS A 31 -3.07 14.36 1.70
C HIS A 31 -3.44 13.26 0.70
N TYR A 32 -2.88 13.35 -0.50
CA TYR A 32 -2.95 12.23 -1.45
C TYR A 32 -1.68 12.24 -2.31
N HIS A 33 -1.40 11.08 -2.90
CA HIS A 33 -0.19 10.92 -3.71
C HIS A 33 -0.45 9.93 -4.84
N SER A 34 0.18 10.18 -5.97
CA SER A 34 0.13 9.31 -7.14
C SER A 34 1.53 9.19 -7.72
N GLU A 35 1.92 7.98 -8.12
CA GLU A 35 3.25 7.74 -8.68
C GLU A 35 3.16 6.66 -9.74
N GLN A 36 3.85 6.86 -10.87
CA GLN A 36 3.81 5.95 -12.00
C GLN A 36 5.17 5.29 -12.21
N SER A 37 5.14 4.06 -12.77
CA SER A 37 6.32 3.29 -13.12
C SER A 37 6.16 2.72 -14.52
N GLN A 38 7.25 2.64 -15.28
CA GLN A 38 7.20 2.19 -16.67
C GLN A 38 7.14 0.68 -16.80
N ASN A 39 7.75 -0.06 -15.87
CA ASN A 39 7.80 -1.51 -15.92
C ASN A 39 7.66 -2.08 -14.50
N THR A 40 6.50 -2.61 -14.18
CA THR A 40 6.16 -3.05 -12.84
C THR A 40 5.11 -4.17 -12.89
N THR A 41 4.58 -4.54 -11.73
CA THR A 41 3.49 -5.52 -11.61
C THR A 41 2.41 -4.98 -10.69
N ASN A 42 1.20 -5.54 -10.76
CA ASN A 42 0.11 -5.16 -9.85
C ASN A 42 0.53 -5.31 -8.39
N ASN A 43 1.08 -6.46 -8.03
CA ASN A 43 1.48 -6.72 -6.64
C ASN A 43 2.53 -5.74 -6.17
N ARG A 44 3.50 -5.41 -7.03
CA ARG A 44 4.55 -4.47 -6.67
C ARG A 44 3.98 -3.08 -6.40
N GLU A 45 3.07 -2.60 -7.23
CA GLU A 45 2.46 -1.27 -7.04
C GLU A 45 1.56 -1.24 -5.80
N GLU A 46 0.85 -2.32 -5.51
CA GLU A 46 0.06 -2.43 -4.28
C GLU A 46 0.94 -2.31 -3.03
N ILE A 47 2.08 -3.00 -3.02
CA ILE A 47 3.02 -2.94 -1.87
C ILE A 47 3.65 -1.55 -1.77
N LYS A 48 4.01 -0.94 -2.90
CA LYS A 48 4.59 0.40 -2.92
C LYS A 48 3.63 1.44 -2.33
N ALA A 49 2.34 1.32 -2.62
CA ALA A 49 1.33 2.21 -2.07
C ALA A 49 1.29 2.11 -0.54
N ILE A 50 1.29 0.89 -0.01
CA ILE A 50 1.28 0.67 1.43
C ILE A 50 2.58 1.16 2.07
N SER A 51 3.72 0.88 1.43
CA SER A 51 5.02 1.37 1.91
C SER A 51 5.04 2.90 2.01
N TYR A 52 4.51 3.57 0.99
CA TYR A 52 4.41 5.03 1.00
C TYR A 52 3.53 5.52 2.15
N ALA A 53 2.39 4.86 2.36
CA ALA A 53 1.48 5.21 3.45
C ALA A 53 2.13 5.04 4.82
N ILE A 54 2.88 3.96 5.02
CA ILE A 54 3.60 3.72 6.27
C ILE A 54 4.64 4.82 6.49
N LYS A 55 5.42 5.16 5.47
CA LYS A 55 6.42 6.22 5.56
C LYS A 55 5.79 7.57 5.89
N TYR A 56 4.63 7.84 5.32
CA TYR A 56 3.87 9.05 5.63
C TYR A 56 3.50 9.08 7.11
N CYS A 57 2.98 7.99 7.65
CA CYS A 57 2.61 7.89 9.07
C CYS A 57 3.81 8.10 9.98
N LEU A 58 4.94 7.49 9.66
CA LEU A 58 6.16 7.61 10.47
C LEU A 58 6.72 9.03 10.43
N ARG A 59 6.71 9.65 9.26
CA ARG A 59 7.20 11.03 9.10
C ARG A 59 6.33 12.03 9.84
N GLU A 60 5.01 11.88 9.73
CA GLU A 60 4.05 12.79 10.36
C GLU A 60 3.75 12.43 11.81
N LYS A 61 4.29 11.30 12.29
CA LYS A 61 4.11 10.80 13.67
C LYS A 61 2.63 10.59 14.00
N ILE A 62 1.91 9.94 13.09
CA ILE A 62 0.49 9.64 13.27
C ILE A 62 0.25 8.14 13.24
N SER A 63 -0.79 7.72 13.96
CA SER A 63 -1.32 6.36 13.91
C SER A 63 -2.48 6.32 12.93
N ALA A 64 -2.63 5.21 12.20
CA ALA A 64 -3.64 5.12 11.16
C ALA A 64 -4.03 3.67 10.88
N THR A 65 -5.19 3.52 10.23
CA THR A 65 -5.56 2.26 9.59
C THR A 65 -5.33 2.43 8.09
N ILE A 66 -4.57 1.53 7.50
CA ILE A 66 -4.31 1.52 6.06
C ILE A 66 -5.15 0.43 5.43
N TYR A 67 -5.97 0.81 4.46
CA TYR A 67 -6.87 -0.10 3.76
C TYR A 67 -6.30 -0.45 2.39
N THR A 68 -6.34 -1.74 2.07
CA THR A 68 -5.96 -2.28 0.76
C THR A 68 -7.03 -3.25 0.29
N ASP A 69 -7.24 -3.35 -1.02
CA ASP A 69 -8.09 -4.39 -1.58
C ASP A 69 -7.29 -5.63 -1.99
N SER A 70 -5.98 -5.61 -1.79
CA SER A 70 -5.08 -6.72 -2.13
C SER A 70 -5.00 -7.76 -1.02
N ALA A 71 -5.55 -8.94 -1.25
CA ALA A 71 -5.41 -10.07 -0.32
C ALA A 71 -3.94 -10.46 -0.14
N TYR A 72 -3.16 -10.38 -1.22
CA TYR A 72 -1.73 -10.67 -1.18
C TYR A 72 -0.99 -9.77 -0.19
N CYS A 73 -1.19 -8.45 -0.30
CA CYS A 73 -0.53 -7.50 0.61
C CYS A 73 -1.01 -7.64 2.05
N TYR A 74 -2.31 -7.83 2.23
CA TYR A 74 -2.88 -8.02 3.56
C TYR A 74 -2.25 -9.23 4.25
N ASN A 75 -2.21 -10.36 3.58
CA ASN A 75 -1.64 -11.59 4.15
C ASN A 75 -0.13 -11.47 4.35
N ALA A 76 0.56 -10.90 3.38
CA ALA A 76 2.01 -10.73 3.46
C ALA A 76 2.41 -9.89 4.67
N LEU A 77 1.79 -8.73 4.84
CA LEU A 77 2.18 -7.78 5.88
C LEU A 77 1.72 -8.19 7.28
N ASN A 78 0.61 -8.90 7.39
CA ASN A 78 0.09 -9.32 8.69
C ASN A 78 0.57 -10.71 9.12
N THR A 79 1.06 -11.54 8.19
CA THR A 79 1.39 -12.93 8.49
C THR A 79 2.74 -13.37 7.91
N TRP A 80 2.88 -13.37 6.58
CA TRP A 80 4.01 -14.02 5.91
C TRP A 80 5.35 -13.33 6.16
N ILE A 81 5.35 -12.03 6.31
CA ILE A 81 6.58 -11.22 6.44
C ILE A 81 7.44 -11.66 7.63
N TYR A 82 6.80 -12.10 8.71
CA TYR A 82 7.52 -12.54 9.91
C TYR A 82 8.32 -13.82 9.65
N SER A 83 7.73 -14.77 8.92
CA SER A 83 8.40 -15.99 8.53
C SER A 83 9.51 -15.71 7.52
N TRP A 84 9.25 -14.85 6.55
CA TRP A 84 10.27 -14.47 5.57
C TRP A 84 11.50 -13.86 6.23
N ALA A 85 11.30 -12.96 7.17
CA ALA A 85 12.40 -12.32 7.89
C ALA A 85 13.22 -13.34 8.68
N ARG A 86 12.57 -14.31 9.33
CA ARG A 86 13.26 -15.36 10.08
C ARG A 86 14.02 -16.35 9.19
N ASN A 87 13.61 -16.49 7.94
CA ASN A 87 14.19 -17.44 6.99
C ASN A 87 15.06 -16.75 5.94
N ASN A 88 15.67 -15.64 6.32
CA ASN A 88 16.60 -14.88 5.47
C ASN A 88 15.97 -14.51 4.12
N TRP A 89 14.70 -14.11 4.16
CA TRP A 89 13.93 -13.64 3.01
C TRP A 89 13.78 -14.70 1.91
N THR A 90 13.60 -15.94 2.33
CA THR A 90 13.24 -17.04 1.45
C THR A 90 11.84 -17.55 1.77
N ASN A 91 11.13 -18.02 0.75
CA ASN A 91 9.79 -18.57 0.90
C ASN A 91 9.86 -20.08 1.22
N SER A 92 8.68 -20.72 1.32
CA SER A 92 8.59 -22.16 1.62
C SER A 92 9.23 -23.06 0.56
N LYS A 93 9.45 -22.55 -0.66
CA LYS A 93 10.12 -23.26 -1.74
C LYS A 93 11.61 -22.96 -1.78
N LYS A 94 12.14 -22.30 -0.76
CA LYS A 94 13.55 -21.88 -0.64
C LYS A 94 14.00 -20.95 -1.75
N GLN A 95 13.06 -20.19 -2.31
CA GLN A 95 13.34 -19.16 -3.31
C GLN A 95 13.30 -17.79 -2.65
N GLU A 96 14.02 -16.83 -3.21
CA GLU A 96 13.96 -15.46 -2.72
C GLU A 96 12.54 -14.92 -2.81
N VAL A 97 12.09 -14.25 -1.74
CA VAL A 97 10.76 -13.65 -1.68
C VAL A 97 10.62 -12.60 -2.78
N LYS A 98 9.54 -12.69 -3.57
CA LYS A 98 9.23 -11.67 -4.59
C LYS A 98 8.99 -10.33 -3.90
N ASN A 99 9.49 -9.26 -4.52
CA ASN A 99 9.38 -7.90 -3.98
C ASN A 99 10.08 -7.74 -2.62
N LYS A 100 11.09 -8.57 -2.39
CA LYS A 100 11.88 -8.56 -1.15
C LYS A 100 12.34 -7.15 -0.78
N ASP A 101 12.79 -6.37 -1.76
CA ASP A 101 13.32 -5.03 -1.52
C ASP A 101 12.33 -4.14 -0.77
N ILE A 102 11.06 -4.19 -1.14
CA ILE A 102 10.02 -3.36 -0.52
C ILE A 102 9.61 -3.95 0.83
N PHE A 103 9.40 -5.27 0.89
CA PHE A 103 9.01 -5.94 2.14
C PHE A 103 10.08 -5.83 3.21
N GLU A 104 11.34 -5.99 2.83
CA GLU A 104 12.46 -5.89 3.78
C GLU A 104 12.57 -4.46 4.34
N GLU A 105 12.36 -3.46 3.50
CA GLU A 105 12.35 -2.07 3.94
C GLU A 105 11.22 -1.82 4.94
N ILE A 106 10.01 -2.32 4.67
CA ILE A 106 8.88 -2.18 5.59
C ILE A 106 9.19 -2.87 6.92
N TYR A 107 9.75 -4.08 6.85
CA TYR A 107 10.07 -4.84 8.05
C TYR A 107 11.09 -4.10 8.92
N ASN A 108 12.19 -3.66 8.31
CA ASN A 108 13.28 -3.02 9.05
C ASN A 108 12.89 -1.64 9.58
N ASN A 109 12.14 -0.86 8.81
CA ASN A 109 11.84 0.53 9.18
C ASN A 109 10.62 0.67 10.07
N TYR A 110 9.69 -0.29 10.01
CA TYR A 110 8.46 -0.19 10.78
C TYR A 110 8.30 -1.35 11.77
N ILE A 111 8.35 -2.58 11.30
CA ILE A 111 8.01 -3.75 12.14
C ILE A 111 9.08 -4.00 13.20
N GLU A 112 10.36 -4.02 12.80
CA GLU A 112 11.48 -4.28 13.71
C GLU A 112 11.83 -3.05 14.54
N ASN A 113 11.83 -1.87 13.93
CA ASN A 113 12.10 -0.62 14.61
C ASN A 113 10.80 0.00 15.09
N PHE A 114 10.21 -0.61 16.09
CA PHE A 114 8.93 -0.18 16.63
C PHE A 114 8.93 1.32 16.92
N SER A 115 7.98 2.02 16.34
CA SER A 115 7.75 3.44 16.60
C SER A 115 6.52 3.61 17.48
N ASN A 116 6.28 4.83 17.95
CA ASN A 116 5.07 5.14 18.72
C ASN A 116 3.80 5.17 17.86
N CYS A 117 3.94 5.03 16.54
CA CYS A 117 2.80 5.00 15.65
C CYS A 117 2.20 3.60 15.58
N GLN A 118 0.90 3.50 15.78
CA GLN A 118 0.17 2.24 15.60
C GLN A 118 -0.45 2.24 14.22
N ILE A 119 0.00 1.30 13.39
CA ILE A 119 -0.47 1.18 12.00
C ILE A 119 -1.10 -0.20 11.84
N LYS A 120 -2.38 -0.20 11.45
CA LYS A 120 -3.11 -1.42 11.13
C LYS A 120 -3.25 -1.53 9.62
N ILE A 121 -3.08 -2.74 9.09
CA ILE A 121 -3.35 -3.03 7.69
C ILE A 121 -4.63 -3.84 7.63
N GLU A 122 -5.66 -3.29 6.99
CA GLU A 122 -6.96 -3.93 6.88
C GLU A 122 -7.32 -4.13 5.41
N LYS A 123 -8.06 -5.21 5.15
CA LYS A 123 -8.50 -5.51 3.79
C LYS A 123 -9.94 -5.04 3.60
N ILE A 124 -10.19 -4.41 2.45
CA ILE A 124 -11.53 -4.05 2.01
C ILE A 124 -11.80 -4.70 0.66
N LYS A 125 -13.06 -4.72 0.25
CA LYS A 125 -13.45 -5.18 -1.07
C LYS A 125 -13.28 -4.04 -2.07
N GLY A 126 -12.51 -4.25 -3.12
CA GLY A 126 -12.33 -3.28 -4.18
C GLY A 126 -13.62 -3.04 -4.96
N HIS A 127 -13.78 -1.84 -5.49
CA HIS A 127 -14.90 -1.43 -6.33
C HIS A 127 -16.28 -1.66 -5.66
N SER A 128 -16.35 -1.45 -4.35
CA SER A 128 -17.58 -1.64 -3.58
C SER A 128 -18.24 -0.33 -3.14
N GLY A 129 -17.86 0.79 -3.76
CA GLY A 129 -18.45 2.09 -3.48
C GLY A 129 -17.81 2.86 -2.35
N ILE A 130 -16.67 2.40 -1.83
CA ILE A 130 -15.93 3.12 -0.78
C ILE A 130 -15.15 4.25 -1.43
N LEU A 131 -15.46 5.49 -1.05
CA LEU A 131 -14.88 6.68 -1.68
C LEU A 131 -13.34 6.68 -1.64
N GLY A 132 -12.74 6.36 -0.50
CA GLY A 132 -11.29 6.34 -0.38
C GLY A 132 -10.64 5.33 -1.31
N ASN A 133 -11.22 4.14 -1.45
CA ASN A 133 -10.73 3.12 -2.38
C ASN A 133 -10.84 3.59 -3.83
N GLU A 134 -11.94 4.27 -4.19
CA GLU A 134 -12.12 4.80 -5.53
C GLU A 134 -11.11 5.92 -5.85
N ILE A 135 -10.86 6.81 -4.89
CA ILE A 135 -9.86 7.86 -5.08
C ILE A 135 -8.47 7.25 -5.26
N ALA A 136 -8.10 6.27 -4.43
CA ALA A 136 -6.80 5.60 -4.56
C ALA A 136 -6.66 4.92 -5.93
N ASP A 137 -7.75 4.30 -6.43
CA ASP A 137 -7.77 3.67 -7.75
C ASP A 137 -7.49 4.68 -8.87
N VAL A 138 -8.17 5.83 -8.85
CA VAL A 138 -7.94 6.84 -9.89
C VAL A 138 -6.56 7.46 -9.80
N LEU A 139 -6.02 7.59 -8.60
CA LEU A 139 -4.64 8.07 -8.42
C LEU A 139 -3.63 7.06 -8.98
N ALA A 140 -3.89 5.77 -8.83
CA ALA A 140 -3.03 4.72 -9.36
C ALA A 140 -3.03 4.72 -10.90
N THR A 141 -4.12 5.11 -11.52
CA THR A 141 -4.28 5.12 -12.98
C THR A 141 -4.14 6.51 -13.60
N GLU A 142 -3.94 7.54 -12.78
CA GLU A 142 -3.87 8.95 -13.21
C GLU A 142 -5.09 9.43 -14.00
N ASP A 143 -6.26 8.95 -13.65
CA ASP A 143 -7.51 9.37 -14.27
C ASP A 143 -7.98 10.69 -13.64
N GLU A 144 -7.44 11.81 -14.13
CA GLU A 144 -7.73 13.15 -13.58
C GLU A 144 -9.20 13.53 -13.70
N VAL A 145 -9.86 13.12 -14.78
CA VAL A 145 -11.28 13.44 -14.99
C VAL A 145 -12.13 12.77 -13.91
N ARG A 146 -11.88 11.49 -13.67
CA ARG A 146 -12.59 10.75 -12.64
C ARG A 146 -12.26 11.27 -11.24
N LEU A 147 -11.01 11.67 -11.02
CA LEU A 147 -10.58 12.25 -9.74
C LEU A 147 -11.37 13.53 -9.45
N ASP A 148 -11.49 14.41 -10.43
CA ASP A 148 -12.26 15.65 -10.29
C ASP A 148 -13.73 15.38 -9.93
N LEU A 149 -14.31 14.32 -10.47
CA LEU A 149 -15.68 13.93 -10.16
C LEU A 149 -15.83 13.39 -8.72
N LEU A 150 -14.78 12.79 -8.16
CA LEU A 150 -14.81 12.24 -6.81
C LEU A 150 -14.47 13.26 -5.73
N LEU A 151 -13.70 14.26 -6.09
CA LEU A 151 -13.34 15.32 -5.15
C LEU A 151 -14.35 16.47 -5.16
#